data_64dea89f54b133b6aa8370d25888bec4
#
_entry.id   64dea89f54b133b6aa8370d25888bec4
#
_cell.length_a   1.000
_cell.length_b   1.000
_cell.length_c   1.000
_cell.angle_alpha   90.00
_cell.angle_beta   90.00
_cell.angle_gamma   90.00
#
_symmetry.space_group_name_H-M   'P 1'
#
loop_
_entity.id
_entity.type
_entity.pdbx_description
1 polymer ?
#
loop_
_entity_poly.entity_id
_entity_poly.type
_entity_poly.pdbx_seq_one_letter_code
_entity_poly.pdbx_strand_id
1 'polypeptide(L)'
;MKALDRVGLGSNALASSEPTMTLKAKLKVEKITVSNVVAMLPGSDPVLKDEYVGIGAHLDHLGIQNGVVFPGADDDGSGSTALVEVATAFAKNSVKPKRSILFMAFFGEEMGLLGSQYLTDHPPIDLKKMVAELQMDMVGRDSDGIQNGDPKRVDKGSETRDVMRLVGSKRISTELDRIIQEQNAVTGFTFRYDAEDVYSRSDHYNFAKRGIPIAFFFDGFHPDYHQPTDTIEKINWDKLTRTAKLAYLSAFEVATRSAAPIKDVPQTPSGGDR
;
A
#
# COMPACT_ATOMS: atom_id res chain seq x y z
N MET A 1 37.77 -11.94 4.81
CA MET A 1 39.20 -11.81 4.46
C MET A 1 39.49 -10.56 3.64
N LYS A 2 38.86 -10.28 2.48
CA LYS A 2 39.15 -9.09 1.64
C LYS A 2 38.98 -7.70 2.30
N ALA A 3 38.23 -7.58 3.39
CA ALA A 3 38.06 -6.29 4.09
C ALA A 3 39.19 -5.99 5.08
N LEU A 4 39.84 -6.99 5.61
CA LEU A 4 40.92 -6.86 6.57
C LEU A 4 42.27 -6.50 5.91
N ASP A 5 42.47 -6.94 4.66
CA ASP A 5 43.66 -6.59 3.88
C ASP A 5 43.77 -5.08 3.58
N ARG A 6 42.61 -4.38 3.53
CA ARG A 6 42.55 -2.92 3.32
C ARG A 6 43.01 -2.08 4.52
N VAL A 7 43.07 -2.65 5.72
CA VAL A 7 43.51 -1.97 6.95
C VAL A 7 44.92 -2.40 7.37
N GLY A 8 45.65 -3.16 6.53
CA GLY A 8 47.03 -3.52 6.77
C GLY A 8 47.27 -4.55 7.89
N LEU A 9 46.25 -5.28 8.27
CA LEU A 9 46.33 -6.36 9.25
C LEU A 9 46.50 -7.68 8.49
N GLY A 10 47.71 -8.17 8.41
CA GLY A 10 48.01 -9.47 7.80
C GLY A 10 47.35 -10.64 8.57
N SER A 11 47.15 -11.77 7.87
CA SER A 11 46.48 -12.96 8.39
C SER A 11 47.06 -13.53 9.71
N ASN A 12 48.30 -13.20 10.06
CA ASN A 12 48.94 -13.65 11.30
C ASN A 12 48.58 -12.80 12.54
N ALA A 13 47.99 -11.62 12.35
CA ALA A 13 47.56 -10.77 13.48
C ALA A 13 46.25 -11.25 14.14
N LEU A 14 45.55 -12.17 13.48
CA LEU A 14 44.22 -12.68 13.96
C LEU A 14 44.36 -13.91 14.88
N ALA A 15 45.58 -14.44 15.09
CA ALA A 15 45.77 -15.70 15.82
C ALA A 15 45.83 -15.57 17.35
N SER A 16 45.85 -14.36 17.94
CA SER A 16 46.08 -14.19 19.36
C SER A 16 45.14 -13.28 20.13
N SER A 17 44.14 -12.64 19.48
CA SER A 17 43.07 -11.88 20.18
C SER A 17 41.81 -11.79 19.32
N GLU A 18 40.62 -11.85 19.92
CA GLU A 18 39.41 -11.51 19.22
C GLU A 18 39.50 -10.04 18.71
N PRO A 19 39.37 -9.80 17.41
CA PRO A 19 39.43 -8.44 16.88
C PRO A 19 38.23 -7.65 17.37
N THR A 20 38.44 -6.62 18.17
CA THR A 20 37.39 -5.70 18.55
C THR A 20 37.45 -4.45 17.68
N MET A 21 36.31 -4.07 17.12
CA MET A 21 36.16 -2.80 16.39
C MET A 21 35.20 -1.89 17.18
N THR A 22 35.69 -0.68 17.48
CA THR A 22 34.82 0.35 18.07
C THR A 22 34.42 1.34 16.98
N LEU A 23 33.10 1.38 16.69
CA LEU A 23 32.51 2.36 15.78
C LEU A 23 31.85 3.48 16.59
N LYS A 24 32.25 4.73 16.36
CA LYS A 24 31.60 5.92 16.93
C LYS A 24 30.92 6.68 15.82
N ALA A 25 29.56 6.76 15.85
CA ALA A 25 28.79 7.59 14.94
C ALA A 25 28.23 8.79 15.70
N LYS A 26 28.33 9.99 15.11
CA LYS A 26 27.66 11.20 15.60
C LYS A 26 26.53 11.54 14.66
N LEU A 27 25.30 11.42 15.13
CA LEU A 27 24.10 11.73 14.37
C LEU A 27 23.63 13.15 14.70
N LYS A 28 23.26 13.92 13.67
CA LYS A 28 22.46 15.14 13.80
C LYS A 28 21.01 14.71 13.62
N VAL A 29 20.22 14.82 14.68
CA VAL A 29 18.78 14.54 14.63
C VAL A 29 18.04 15.85 14.38
N GLU A 30 17.26 15.89 13.31
CA GLU A 30 16.39 17.00 12.97
C GLU A 30 14.94 16.49 13.04
N LYS A 31 14.11 17.19 13.84
CA LYS A 31 12.69 16.82 13.98
C LYS A 31 11.86 17.68 13.04
N ILE A 32 11.08 17.04 12.19
CA ILE A 32 10.09 17.69 11.34
C ILE A 32 8.71 17.21 11.73
N THR A 33 7.70 18.07 11.63
CA THR A 33 6.31 17.71 11.81
C THR A 33 5.69 17.47 10.45
N VAL A 34 5.07 16.31 10.30
CA VAL A 34 4.37 15.89 9.08
C VAL A 34 2.97 15.41 9.44
N SER A 35 2.08 15.26 8.48
CA SER A 35 0.68 14.91 8.75
C SER A 35 0.16 13.92 7.72
N ASN A 36 -0.59 12.94 8.18
CA ASN A 36 -1.54 12.23 7.33
C ASN A 36 -2.75 13.15 7.07
N VAL A 37 -3.44 12.96 5.96
CA VAL A 37 -4.73 13.59 5.68
C VAL A 37 -5.82 12.54 5.78
N VAL A 38 -6.78 12.77 6.68
CA VAL A 38 -7.90 11.84 6.88
C VAL A 38 -9.21 12.60 6.73
N ALA A 39 -10.08 12.08 5.86
CA ALA A 39 -11.42 12.60 5.65
C ALA A 39 -12.45 11.50 5.89
N MET A 40 -13.66 11.87 6.34
CA MET A 40 -14.72 10.93 6.61
C MET A 40 -16.01 11.35 5.90
N LEU A 41 -16.63 10.40 5.21
CA LEU A 41 -18.02 10.49 4.78
C LEU A 41 -18.89 9.68 5.75
N PRO A 42 -19.77 10.31 6.54
CA PRO A 42 -20.63 9.60 7.47
C PRO A 42 -21.60 8.65 6.75
N GLY A 43 -21.78 7.47 7.32
CA GLY A 43 -22.77 6.50 6.86
C GLY A 43 -24.21 6.96 7.11
N SER A 44 -25.15 6.43 6.36
CA SER A 44 -26.59 6.79 6.41
C SER A 44 -27.41 5.90 7.35
N ASP A 45 -26.92 4.74 7.74
CA ASP A 45 -27.64 3.83 8.63
C ASP A 45 -27.41 4.22 10.09
N PRO A 46 -28.44 4.29 10.93
CA PRO A 46 -28.30 4.72 12.32
C PRO A 46 -27.40 3.82 13.19
N VAL A 47 -27.23 2.56 12.81
CA VAL A 47 -26.38 1.59 13.54
C VAL A 47 -25.06 1.39 12.83
N LEU A 48 -25.07 1.10 11.52
CA LEU A 48 -23.88 0.74 10.75
C LEU A 48 -22.97 1.94 10.45
N LYS A 49 -23.43 3.19 10.61
CA LYS A 49 -22.59 4.39 10.43
C LYS A 49 -21.37 4.44 11.37
N ASP A 50 -21.41 3.69 12.47
CA ASP A 50 -20.29 3.56 13.40
C ASP A 50 -19.30 2.45 13.04
N GLU A 51 -19.53 1.76 11.91
CA GLU A 51 -18.56 0.87 11.27
C GLU A 51 -17.92 1.58 10.08
N TYR A 52 -16.67 1.25 9.77
CA TYR A 52 -15.85 2.01 8.82
C TYR A 52 -15.29 1.12 7.72
N VAL A 53 -15.29 1.65 6.51
CA VAL A 53 -14.50 1.13 5.38
C VAL A 53 -13.40 2.15 5.09
N GLY A 54 -12.14 1.73 5.14
CA GLY A 54 -10.99 2.54 4.81
C GLY A 54 -10.64 2.46 3.33
N ILE A 55 -10.17 3.55 2.76
CA ILE A 55 -9.54 3.63 1.44
C ILE A 55 -8.27 4.43 1.62
N GLY A 56 -7.12 3.86 1.25
CA GLY A 56 -5.80 4.41 1.50
C GLY A 56 -4.95 4.59 0.24
N ALA A 57 -4.03 5.54 0.31
CA ALA A 57 -2.93 5.78 -0.62
C ALA A 57 -1.84 6.58 0.12
N HIS A 58 -0.59 6.63 -0.37
CA HIS A 58 0.41 7.49 0.27
C HIS A 58 0.70 8.76 -0.55
N LEU A 59 1.15 9.81 0.15
CA LEU A 59 1.35 11.15 -0.40
C LEU A 59 2.82 11.47 -0.68
N ASP A 60 3.71 10.80 0.01
CA ASP A 60 5.15 11.01 -0.11
C ASP A 60 5.75 10.18 -1.23
N HIS A 61 6.90 10.60 -1.67
CA HIS A 61 7.82 9.86 -2.53
C HIS A 61 9.25 10.28 -2.19
N LEU A 62 10.23 9.83 -2.95
CA LEU A 62 11.66 10.02 -2.68
C LEU A 62 12.11 11.48 -2.72
N GLY A 63 11.34 12.38 -3.33
CA GLY A 63 11.59 13.82 -3.35
C GLY A 63 12.81 14.21 -4.18
N ILE A 64 13.70 15.03 -3.61
CA ILE A 64 14.90 15.50 -4.30
C ILE A 64 16.12 14.85 -3.68
N GLN A 65 16.86 14.06 -4.44
CA GLN A 65 18.09 13.41 -4.01
C GLN A 65 19.26 13.88 -4.87
N ASN A 66 20.28 14.46 -4.24
CA ASN A 66 21.48 14.99 -4.93
C ASN A 66 21.15 15.96 -6.09
N GLY A 67 20.09 16.76 -5.96
CA GLY A 67 19.63 17.70 -6.98
C GLY A 67 18.80 17.09 -8.11
N VAL A 68 18.52 15.79 -8.06
CA VAL A 68 17.63 15.08 -9.00
C VAL A 68 16.26 14.93 -8.38
N VAL A 69 15.22 15.27 -9.12
CA VAL A 69 13.82 15.10 -8.70
C VAL A 69 13.36 13.69 -9.04
N PHE A 70 12.72 13.02 -8.08
CA PHE A 70 12.02 11.75 -8.22
C PHE A 70 10.52 12.05 -8.12
N PRO A 71 9.78 12.09 -9.25
CA PRO A 71 8.43 12.64 -9.26
C PRO A 71 7.39 11.72 -8.59
N GLY A 72 7.58 10.39 -8.71
CA GLY A 72 6.63 9.40 -8.16
C GLY A 72 5.24 9.51 -8.78
N ALA A 73 5.15 9.56 -10.11
CA ALA A 73 3.85 9.73 -10.77
C ALA A 73 2.95 8.51 -10.63
N ASP A 74 3.54 7.31 -10.67
CA ASP A 74 2.83 6.07 -10.37
C ASP A 74 2.95 5.71 -8.88
N ASP A 75 4.12 5.86 -8.30
CA ASP A 75 4.46 5.59 -6.91
C ASP A 75 4.57 6.90 -6.10
N ASP A 76 3.54 7.40 -5.37
CA ASP A 76 2.14 6.95 -5.41
C ASP A 76 1.20 8.10 -5.83
N GLY A 77 1.63 8.88 -6.82
CA GLY A 77 0.78 9.91 -7.44
C GLY A 77 -0.50 9.32 -8.03
N SER A 78 -0.43 8.08 -8.55
CA SER A 78 -1.57 7.36 -9.12
C SER A 78 -2.59 6.98 -8.04
N GLY A 79 -2.18 6.35 -6.94
CA GLY A 79 -3.08 6.00 -5.85
C GLY A 79 -3.65 7.21 -5.13
N SER A 80 -2.84 8.23 -4.87
CA SER A 80 -3.29 9.50 -4.28
C SER A 80 -4.32 10.22 -5.14
N THR A 81 -4.14 10.24 -6.48
CA THR A 81 -5.12 10.80 -7.41
C THR A 81 -6.40 9.97 -7.42
N ALA A 82 -6.29 8.64 -7.49
CA ALA A 82 -7.44 7.74 -7.41
C ALA A 82 -8.23 7.93 -6.11
N LEU A 83 -7.55 8.10 -4.97
CA LEU A 83 -8.18 8.36 -3.68
C LEU A 83 -9.06 9.62 -3.71
N VAL A 84 -8.55 10.71 -4.29
CA VAL A 84 -9.31 11.98 -4.43
C VAL A 84 -10.52 11.81 -5.34
N GLU A 85 -10.38 11.09 -6.45
CA GLU A 85 -11.49 10.82 -7.37
C GLU A 85 -12.55 9.92 -6.74
N VAL A 86 -12.14 8.88 -6.00
CA VAL A 86 -13.04 8.01 -5.24
C VAL A 86 -13.79 8.80 -4.18
N ALA A 87 -13.10 9.66 -3.42
CA ALA A 87 -13.73 10.53 -2.41
C ALA A 87 -14.75 11.49 -3.06
N THR A 88 -14.39 12.06 -4.20
CA THR A 88 -15.26 12.94 -4.99
C THR A 88 -16.52 12.20 -5.47
N ALA A 89 -16.36 10.97 -5.98
CA ALA A 89 -17.48 10.13 -6.42
C ALA A 89 -18.44 9.80 -5.25
N PHE A 90 -17.90 9.43 -4.09
CA PHE A 90 -18.70 9.20 -2.88
C PHE A 90 -19.45 10.46 -2.43
N ALA A 91 -18.80 11.61 -2.45
CA ALA A 91 -19.40 12.88 -2.05
C ALA A 91 -20.57 13.28 -2.97
N LYS A 92 -20.42 13.07 -4.27
CA LYS A 92 -21.42 13.40 -5.31
C LYS A 92 -22.55 12.37 -5.44
N ASN A 93 -22.36 11.14 -4.98
CA ASN A 93 -23.40 10.12 -5.06
C ASN A 93 -24.60 10.47 -4.16
N SER A 94 -25.79 10.51 -4.73
CA SER A 94 -27.05 10.72 -3.99
C SER A 94 -27.40 9.56 -3.06
N VAL A 95 -26.97 8.35 -3.40
CA VAL A 95 -27.12 7.15 -2.56
C VAL A 95 -25.93 7.05 -1.62
N LYS A 96 -26.19 7.29 -0.34
CA LYS A 96 -25.14 7.21 0.67
C LYS A 96 -24.97 5.77 1.16
N PRO A 97 -23.72 5.32 1.41
CA PRO A 97 -23.45 4.02 1.99
C PRO A 97 -24.00 3.94 3.42
N LYS A 98 -24.29 2.74 3.91
CA LYS A 98 -24.74 2.53 5.29
C LYS A 98 -23.64 2.77 6.31
N ARG A 99 -22.41 2.26 6.04
CA ARG A 99 -21.21 2.45 6.84
C ARG A 99 -20.51 3.75 6.46
N SER A 100 -19.76 4.30 7.39
CA SER A 100 -18.88 5.44 7.12
C SER A 100 -17.67 5.05 6.29
N ILE A 101 -17.22 5.96 5.43
CA ILE A 101 -16.01 5.78 4.63
C ILE A 101 -14.91 6.68 5.17
N LEU A 102 -13.73 6.14 5.38
CA LEU A 102 -12.51 6.89 5.69
C LEU A 102 -11.62 6.94 4.45
N PHE A 103 -11.27 8.13 4.03
CA PHE A 103 -10.26 8.37 3.01
C PHE A 103 -8.98 8.77 3.72
N MET A 104 -7.90 8.02 3.49
CA MET A 104 -6.66 8.16 4.24
C MET A 104 -5.49 8.32 3.27
N ALA A 105 -4.88 9.51 3.30
CA ALA A 105 -3.66 9.77 2.58
C ALA A 105 -2.50 9.80 3.58
N PHE A 106 -1.59 8.84 3.45
CA PHE A 106 -0.52 8.62 4.41
C PHE A 106 0.74 9.39 4.02
N PHE A 107 1.53 9.77 5.01
CA PHE A 107 2.87 10.31 4.85
C PHE A 107 3.90 9.32 5.39
N GLY A 108 5.07 9.24 4.74
CA GLY A 108 6.19 8.45 5.22
C GLY A 108 6.04 6.95 4.96
N GLU A 109 5.34 6.56 3.91
CA GLU A 109 5.32 5.20 3.39
C GLU A 109 6.73 4.77 3.01
N GLU A 110 7.41 5.58 2.21
CA GLU A 110 8.78 5.40 1.71
C GLU A 110 9.85 5.38 2.82
N MET A 111 9.50 5.84 4.00
CA MET A 111 10.35 5.81 5.19
C MET A 111 10.02 4.66 6.16
N GLY A 112 9.23 3.69 5.71
CA GLY A 112 8.83 2.51 6.47
C GLY A 112 7.44 2.60 7.09
N LEU A 113 6.45 3.03 6.32
CA LEU A 113 5.01 3.02 6.68
C LEU A 113 4.70 3.87 7.93
N LEU A 114 5.44 4.97 8.14
CA LEU A 114 5.37 5.75 9.39
C LEU A 114 3.99 6.36 9.63
N GLY A 115 3.35 6.85 8.58
CA GLY A 115 2.05 7.52 8.67
C GLY A 115 0.92 6.55 9.04
N SER A 116 0.83 5.43 8.36
CA SER A 116 -0.17 4.39 8.68
C SER A 116 0.10 3.73 10.02
N GLN A 117 1.37 3.54 10.39
CA GLN A 117 1.72 3.06 11.73
C GLN A 117 1.22 4.04 12.79
N TYR A 118 1.54 5.33 12.65
CA TYR A 118 1.08 6.35 13.59
C TYR A 118 -0.46 6.40 13.67
N LEU A 119 -1.15 6.38 12.52
CA LEU A 119 -2.61 6.42 12.49
C LEU A 119 -3.22 5.20 13.18
N THR A 120 -2.64 4.03 12.97
CA THR A 120 -3.15 2.80 13.59
C THR A 120 -2.74 2.64 15.05
N ASP A 121 -1.69 3.31 15.52
CA ASP A 121 -1.31 3.41 16.95
C ASP A 121 -2.11 4.49 17.70
N HIS A 122 -2.55 5.55 16.98
CA HIS A 122 -3.30 6.69 17.52
C HIS A 122 -4.57 6.96 16.67
N PRO A 123 -5.49 5.98 16.56
CA PRO A 123 -6.57 6.07 15.60
C PRO A 123 -7.61 7.14 15.99
N PRO A 124 -8.12 7.90 15.01
CA PRO A 124 -9.18 8.88 15.26
C PRO A 124 -10.56 8.23 15.46
N ILE A 125 -10.65 6.92 15.24
CA ILE A 125 -11.86 6.09 15.36
C ILE A 125 -11.53 4.81 16.12
N ASP A 126 -12.53 4.06 16.55
CA ASP A 126 -12.30 2.70 17.05
C ASP A 126 -11.97 1.74 15.88
N LEU A 127 -10.70 1.34 15.77
CA LEU A 127 -10.26 0.43 14.71
C LEU A 127 -10.95 -0.95 14.75
N LYS A 128 -11.50 -1.38 15.89
CA LYS A 128 -12.29 -2.62 15.97
C LYS A 128 -13.56 -2.56 15.13
N LYS A 129 -14.01 -1.34 14.83
CA LYS A 129 -15.18 -1.08 13.99
C LYS A 129 -14.81 -0.89 12.50
N MET A 130 -13.53 -0.95 12.14
CA MET A 130 -13.11 -0.95 10.74
C MET A 130 -13.29 -2.36 10.18
N VAL A 131 -14.14 -2.48 9.15
CA VAL A 131 -14.56 -3.76 8.58
C VAL A 131 -13.74 -4.16 7.37
N ALA A 132 -13.13 -3.21 6.68
CA ALA A 132 -12.18 -3.42 5.59
C ALA A 132 -11.31 -2.19 5.37
N GLU A 133 -10.13 -2.39 4.79
CA GLU A 133 -9.26 -1.34 4.26
C GLU A 133 -8.81 -1.72 2.84
N LEU A 134 -8.92 -0.78 1.90
CA LEU A 134 -8.58 -0.90 0.49
C LEU A 134 -7.46 0.07 0.17
N GLN A 135 -6.26 -0.45 -0.07
CA GLN A 135 -5.07 0.34 -0.40
C GLN A 135 -4.87 0.42 -1.90
N MET A 136 -4.53 1.58 -2.40
CA MET A 136 -4.10 1.83 -3.78
C MET A 136 -2.68 2.39 -3.75
N ASP A 137 -1.75 1.68 -4.41
CA ASP A 137 -0.36 2.08 -4.48
C ASP A 137 0.23 1.50 -5.76
N MET A 138 0.77 2.34 -6.63
CA MET A 138 1.19 2.02 -7.98
C MET A 138 0.06 1.37 -8.81
N VAL A 139 -0.95 2.15 -9.16
CA VAL A 139 -2.18 1.70 -9.83
C VAL A 139 -2.42 2.38 -11.19
N GLY A 140 -1.41 3.04 -11.73
CA GLY A 140 -1.50 3.81 -12.95
C GLY A 140 -0.58 3.33 -14.09
N ARG A 141 0.08 2.20 -13.99
CA ARG A 141 1.03 1.72 -15.01
C ARG A 141 0.82 0.25 -15.37
N ASP A 142 1.27 -0.12 -16.56
CA ASP A 142 1.42 -1.52 -16.93
C ASP A 142 2.74 -2.03 -16.35
N SER A 143 2.70 -3.18 -15.64
CA SER A 143 3.93 -3.77 -15.10
C SER A 143 4.82 -4.29 -16.24
N ASP A 144 6.13 -4.07 -16.11
CA ASP A 144 7.11 -4.46 -17.10
C ASP A 144 8.44 -4.84 -16.45
N GLY A 145 9.13 -5.82 -17.01
CA GLY A 145 10.41 -6.30 -16.49
C GLY A 145 10.29 -7.25 -15.30
N ILE A 146 11.39 -7.38 -14.57
CA ILE A 146 11.50 -8.31 -13.43
C ILE A 146 10.67 -7.80 -12.25
N GLN A 147 9.78 -8.67 -11.75
CA GLN A 147 8.91 -8.35 -10.63
C GLN A 147 9.60 -8.65 -9.30
N ASN A 148 9.73 -7.62 -8.46
CA ASN A 148 10.35 -7.66 -7.12
C ASN A 148 11.69 -8.39 -7.06
N GLY A 149 12.53 -8.23 -8.10
CA GLY A 149 13.84 -8.86 -8.17
C GLY A 149 13.85 -10.38 -8.44
N ASP A 150 12.70 -11.01 -8.65
CA ASP A 150 12.60 -12.42 -8.98
C ASP A 150 12.75 -12.65 -10.51
N PRO A 151 13.87 -13.20 -11.00
CA PRO A 151 14.10 -13.40 -12.42
C PRO A 151 13.13 -14.41 -13.08
N LYS A 152 12.36 -15.15 -12.30
CA LYS A 152 11.32 -16.06 -12.78
C LYS A 152 9.97 -15.35 -13.02
N ARG A 153 9.81 -14.17 -12.46
CA ARG A 153 8.60 -13.35 -12.64
C ARG A 153 8.95 -12.14 -13.49
N VAL A 154 8.72 -12.27 -14.78
CA VAL A 154 8.99 -11.21 -15.76
C VAL A 154 7.71 -10.88 -16.49
N ASP A 155 7.29 -9.62 -16.34
CA ASP A 155 6.15 -9.09 -17.05
C ASP A 155 6.59 -8.39 -18.36
N LYS A 156 5.65 -8.28 -19.28
CA LYS A 156 5.78 -7.44 -20.46
C LYS A 156 4.63 -6.47 -20.48
N GLY A 157 4.91 -5.18 -20.55
CA GLY A 157 3.91 -4.12 -20.50
C GLY A 157 2.76 -4.31 -21.49
N SER A 158 3.06 -4.85 -22.69
CA SER A 158 2.01 -5.17 -23.69
C SER A 158 1.01 -6.27 -23.25
N GLU A 159 1.35 -7.07 -22.24
CA GLU A 159 0.56 -8.19 -21.75
C GLU A 159 -0.12 -7.89 -20.40
N THR A 160 0.17 -6.75 -19.78
CA THR A 160 -0.27 -6.43 -18.41
C THR A 160 -1.25 -5.25 -18.34
N ARG A 161 -1.68 -4.73 -19.47
CA ARG A 161 -2.62 -3.62 -19.56
C ARG A 161 -3.89 -3.84 -18.72
N ASP A 162 -4.42 -5.06 -18.74
CA ASP A 162 -5.64 -5.43 -18.03
C ASP A 162 -5.37 -6.28 -16.78
N VAL A 163 -4.12 -6.32 -16.34
CA VAL A 163 -3.73 -7.05 -15.13
C VAL A 163 -3.77 -6.13 -13.92
N MET A 164 -4.37 -6.63 -12.85
CA MET A 164 -4.35 -6.05 -11.50
C MET A 164 -3.93 -7.12 -10.51
N ARG A 165 -3.00 -6.81 -9.62
CA ARG A 165 -2.66 -7.69 -8.51
C ARG A 165 -3.48 -7.31 -7.29
N LEU A 166 -4.15 -8.32 -6.71
CA LEU A 166 -4.81 -8.20 -5.42
C LEU A 166 -3.93 -8.87 -4.37
N VAL A 167 -3.22 -8.05 -3.60
CA VAL A 167 -2.31 -8.53 -2.57
C VAL A 167 -3.05 -8.59 -1.24
N GLY A 168 -2.91 -9.71 -0.54
CA GLY A 168 -3.43 -9.92 0.81
C GLY A 168 -4.94 -10.03 0.94
N SER A 169 -5.72 -9.88 -0.13
CA SER A 169 -7.19 -9.85 -0.10
C SER A 169 -7.84 -11.11 0.49
N LYS A 170 -7.14 -12.26 0.40
CA LYS A 170 -7.60 -13.56 0.93
C LYS A 170 -7.03 -13.90 2.31
N ARG A 171 -6.15 -13.06 2.87
CA ARG A 171 -5.40 -13.44 4.09
C ARG A 171 -6.22 -13.38 5.37
N ILE A 172 -7.27 -12.54 5.40
CA ILE A 172 -8.11 -12.37 6.59
C ILE A 172 -9.58 -12.68 6.26
N SER A 173 -10.02 -12.32 5.05
CA SER A 173 -11.39 -12.48 4.60
C SER A 173 -11.45 -12.92 3.15
N THR A 174 -11.84 -14.17 2.90
CA THR A 174 -12.09 -14.63 1.53
C THR A 174 -13.34 -13.97 0.95
N GLU A 175 -14.26 -13.52 1.80
CA GLU A 175 -15.45 -12.80 1.37
C GLU A 175 -15.11 -11.42 0.81
N LEU A 176 -14.14 -10.69 1.39
CA LEU A 176 -13.69 -9.41 0.83
C LEU A 176 -13.14 -9.59 -0.59
N ASP A 177 -12.29 -10.58 -0.79
CA ASP A 177 -11.77 -10.92 -2.12
C ASP A 177 -12.90 -11.24 -3.13
N ARG A 178 -13.89 -12.03 -2.71
CA ARG A 178 -15.06 -12.36 -3.55
C ARG A 178 -15.88 -11.11 -3.92
N ILE A 179 -16.08 -10.19 -2.97
CA ILE A 179 -16.76 -8.93 -3.25
C ILE A 179 -16.01 -8.14 -4.33
N ILE A 180 -14.70 -8.02 -4.22
CA ILE A 180 -13.87 -7.31 -5.19
C ILE A 180 -13.95 -7.99 -6.57
N GLN A 181 -13.91 -9.33 -6.61
CA GLN A 181 -14.07 -10.08 -7.86
C GLN A 181 -15.44 -9.84 -8.52
N GLU A 182 -16.51 -9.77 -7.73
CA GLU A 182 -17.86 -9.47 -8.24
C GLU A 182 -17.93 -8.06 -8.84
N GLN A 183 -17.32 -7.07 -8.18
CA GLN A 183 -17.29 -5.70 -8.69
C GLN A 183 -16.41 -5.57 -9.93
N ASN A 184 -15.40 -6.41 -10.08
CA ASN A 184 -14.54 -6.45 -11.25
C ASN A 184 -15.27 -6.82 -12.55
N ALA A 185 -16.44 -7.41 -12.48
CA ALA A 185 -17.28 -7.61 -13.66
C ALA A 185 -17.58 -6.30 -14.43
N VAL A 186 -17.48 -5.15 -13.75
CA VAL A 186 -17.68 -3.82 -14.34
C VAL A 186 -16.39 -3.23 -14.92
N THR A 187 -15.23 -3.61 -14.37
CA THR A 187 -13.92 -3.03 -14.74
C THR A 187 -13.06 -3.96 -15.61
N GLY A 188 -13.29 -5.27 -15.55
CA GLY A 188 -12.74 -6.24 -16.48
C GLY A 188 -11.25 -6.54 -16.32
N PHE A 189 -10.69 -6.36 -15.12
CA PHE A 189 -9.30 -6.74 -14.87
C PHE A 189 -9.10 -8.25 -14.81
N THR A 190 -7.94 -8.71 -15.24
CA THR A 190 -7.43 -10.03 -14.93
C THR A 190 -6.68 -9.97 -13.61
N PHE A 191 -7.26 -10.53 -12.54
CA PHE A 191 -6.60 -10.56 -11.25
C PHE A 191 -5.47 -11.57 -11.20
N ARG A 192 -4.32 -11.13 -10.66
CA ARG A 192 -3.20 -11.99 -10.29
C ARG A 192 -2.97 -11.93 -8.78
N TYR A 193 -2.52 -13.05 -8.23
CA TYR A 193 -2.21 -13.22 -6.80
C TYR A 193 -0.74 -13.65 -6.62
N ASP A 194 0.12 -13.18 -7.52
CA ASP A 194 1.52 -13.57 -7.63
C ASP A 194 2.49 -12.60 -6.94
N ALA A 195 1.97 -11.58 -6.24
CA ALA A 195 2.76 -10.55 -5.59
C ALA A 195 2.61 -10.55 -4.04
N GLU A 196 2.32 -11.70 -3.44
CA GLU A 196 2.19 -11.80 -1.98
C GLU A 196 3.48 -11.50 -1.20
N ASP A 197 4.62 -11.46 -1.88
CA ASP A 197 5.91 -11.04 -1.35
C ASP A 197 6.02 -9.53 -1.11
N VAL A 198 5.10 -8.73 -1.67
CA VAL A 198 4.99 -7.29 -1.34
C VAL A 198 3.92 -6.98 -0.27
N TYR A 199 3.33 -8.01 0.35
CA TYR A 199 2.26 -7.86 1.35
C TYR A 199 2.58 -6.90 2.49
N SER A 200 3.83 -6.76 2.88
CA SER A 200 4.26 -5.87 3.97
C SER A 200 4.85 -4.54 3.48
N ARG A 201 4.67 -4.22 2.18
CA ARG A 201 5.38 -3.10 1.55
C ARG A 201 4.51 -1.88 1.24
N SER A 202 3.27 -1.83 1.73
CA SER A 202 2.45 -0.63 1.67
C SER A 202 1.59 -0.47 2.93
N ASP A 203 0.91 0.64 3.08
CA ASP A 203 0.26 1.11 4.31
C ASP A 203 -0.84 0.18 4.86
N HIS A 204 -1.50 -0.61 4.00
CA HIS A 204 -2.48 -1.64 4.40
C HIS A 204 -1.92 -2.61 5.44
N TYR A 205 -0.61 -2.83 5.45
CA TYR A 205 0.02 -3.79 6.36
C TYR A 205 -0.19 -3.43 7.83
N ASN A 206 -0.20 -2.14 8.17
CA ASN A 206 -0.43 -1.69 9.54
C ASN A 206 -1.87 -1.97 10.01
N PHE A 207 -2.85 -2.01 9.10
CA PHE A 207 -4.22 -2.43 9.38
C PHE A 207 -4.33 -3.95 9.45
N ALA A 208 -3.70 -4.65 8.52
CA ALA A 208 -3.68 -6.12 8.51
C ALA A 208 -3.10 -6.71 9.81
N LYS A 209 -2.02 -6.14 10.34
CA LYS A 209 -1.45 -6.53 11.65
C LYS A 209 -2.44 -6.43 12.81
N ARG A 210 -3.51 -5.64 12.66
CA ARG A 210 -4.58 -5.48 13.64
C ARG A 210 -5.80 -6.36 13.34
N GLY A 211 -5.65 -7.28 12.37
CA GLY A 211 -6.71 -8.21 11.98
C GLY A 211 -7.87 -7.54 11.25
N ILE A 212 -7.62 -6.42 10.57
CA ILE A 212 -8.57 -5.77 9.67
C ILE A 212 -8.42 -6.41 8.30
N PRO A 213 -9.52 -6.90 7.67
CA PRO A 213 -9.49 -7.36 6.29
C PRO A 213 -8.96 -6.27 5.37
N ILE A 214 -8.00 -6.58 4.53
CA ILE A 214 -7.41 -5.64 3.59
C ILE A 214 -7.45 -6.17 2.17
N ALA A 215 -7.39 -5.27 1.20
CA ALA A 215 -7.04 -5.58 -0.17
C ALA A 215 -6.13 -4.47 -0.72
N PHE A 216 -4.96 -4.87 -1.17
CA PHE A 216 -4.01 -3.96 -1.78
C PHE A 216 -4.06 -4.13 -3.30
N PHE A 217 -4.51 -3.07 -3.98
CA PHE A 217 -4.51 -2.94 -5.43
C PHE A 217 -3.13 -2.48 -5.88
N PHE A 218 -2.49 -3.29 -6.70
CA PHE A 218 -1.12 -3.08 -7.14
C PHE A 218 -0.95 -3.54 -8.59
N ASP A 219 -0.47 -2.67 -9.45
CA ASP A 219 -0.28 -3.04 -10.87
C ASP A 219 0.98 -3.88 -11.12
N GLY A 220 1.95 -3.80 -10.22
CA GLY A 220 3.26 -4.43 -10.35
C GLY A 220 4.37 -3.42 -10.62
N PHE A 221 5.60 -3.90 -10.65
CA PHE A 221 6.77 -3.05 -10.89
C PHE A 221 6.97 -2.79 -12.38
N HIS A 222 7.61 -1.65 -12.66
CA HIS A 222 8.04 -1.21 -13.98
C HIS A 222 9.45 -0.61 -13.89
N PRO A 223 10.19 -0.44 -15.01
CA PRO A 223 11.58 0.03 -14.96
C PRO A 223 11.79 1.43 -14.38
N ASP A 224 10.74 2.22 -14.28
CA ASP A 224 10.78 3.58 -13.73
C ASP A 224 10.50 3.63 -12.21
N TYR A 225 10.19 2.50 -11.57
CA TYR A 225 9.97 2.42 -10.11
C TYR A 225 11.18 2.98 -9.36
N HIS A 226 10.96 3.95 -8.49
CA HIS A 226 11.99 4.67 -7.74
C HIS A 226 13.06 5.33 -8.66
N GLN A 227 12.65 5.79 -9.84
CA GLN A 227 13.54 6.49 -10.78
C GLN A 227 13.02 7.90 -11.08
N PRO A 228 13.93 8.82 -11.49
CA PRO A 228 13.53 10.16 -11.94
C PRO A 228 12.61 10.14 -13.18
N THR A 229 12.49 8.99 -13.81
CA THR A 229 11.70 8.76 -15.01
C THR A 229 10.28 8.27 -14.76
N ASP A 230 9.88 8.13 -13.48
CA ASP A 230 8.47 7.89 -13.12
C ASP A 230 7.67 9.19 -13.21
N THR A 231 7.19 9.49 -14.42
CA THR A 231 6.57 10.76 -14.79
C THR A 231 5.14 10.60 -15.27
N ILE A 232 4.38 11.69 -15.18
CA ILE A 232 2.94 11.72 -15.49
C ILE A 232 2.63 11.34 -16.94
N GLU A 233 3.56 11.58 -17.87
CA GLU A 233 3.40 11.26 -19.31
C GLU A 233 3.31 9.74 -19.55
N LYS A 234 3.77 8.95 -18.59
CA LYS A 234 3.79 7.48 -18.68
C LYS A 234 2.57 6.82 -18.04
N ILE A 235 1.70 7.59 -17.39
CA ILE A 235 0.50 7.05 -16.74
C ILE A 235 -0.48 6.51 -17.78
N ASN A 236 -0.94 5.29 -17.55
CA ASN A 236 -2.06 4.68 -18.26
C ASN A 236 -3.39 5.14 -17.62
N TRP A 237 -3.90 6.25 -18.12
CA TRP A 237 -5.12 6.90 -17.58
C TRP A 237 -6.37 6.02 -17.63
N ASP A 238 -6.47 5.13 -18.62
CA ASP A 238 -7.57 4.17 -18.70
C ASP A 238 -7.50 3.18 -17.53
N LYS A 239 -6.32 2.62 -17.28
CA LYS A 239 -6.09 1.69 -16.18
C LYS A 239 -6.33 2.36 -14.83
N LEU A 240 -5.76 3.53 -14.59
CA LEU A 240 -5.96 4.32 -13.37
C LEU A 240 -7.46 4.60 -13.12
N THR A 241 -8.18 5.00 -14.16
CA THR A 241 -9.63 5.27 -14.07
C THR A 241 -10.40 4.00 -13.71
N ARG A 242 -10.07 2.86 -14.32
CA ARG A 242 -10.70 1.57 -14.01
C ARG A 242 -10.39 1.12 -12.60
N THR A 243 -9.16 1.35 -12.11
CA THR A 243 -8.78 1.02 -10.73
C THR A 243 -9.54 1.86 -9.72
N ALA A 244 -9.60 3.17 -9.91
CA ALA A 244 -10.40 4.05 -9.06
C ALA A 244 -11.88 3.62 -9.03
N LYS A 245 -12.43 3.23 -10.19
CA LYS A 245 -13.79 2.71 -10.28
C LYS A 245 -13.96 1.39 -9.52
N LEU A 246 -13.01 0.47 -9.62
CA LEU A 246 -13.04 -0.80 -8.89
C LEU A 246 -12.97 -0.59 -7.38
N ALA A 247 -12.06 0.28 -6.92
CA ALA A 247 -11.94 0.64 -5.51
C ALA A 247 -13.24 1.27 -4.98
N TYR A 248 -13.81 2.22 -5.74
CA TYR A 248 -15.11 2.82 -5.41
C TYR A 248 -16.22 1.77 -5.27
N LEU A 249 -16.41 0.91 -6.28
CA LEU A 249 -17.48 -0.08 -6.30
C LEU A 249 -17.30 -1.10 -5.16
N SER A 250 -16.08 -1.55 -4.92
CA SER A 250 -15.77 -2.49 -3.85
C SER A 250 -16.03 -1.89 -2.47
N ALA A 251 -15.57 -0.66 -2.24
CA ALA A 251 -15.83 0.04 -0.98
C ALA A 251 -17.32 0.33 -0.78
N PHE A 252 -18.04 0.75 -1.84
CA PHE A 252 -19.46 1.02 -1.79
C PHE A 252 -20.27 -0.24 -1.45
N GLU A 253 -19.94 -1.37 -2.07
CA GLU A 253 -20.57 -2.65 -1.79
C GLU A 253 -20.34 -3.07 -0.32
N VAL A 254 -19.08 -3.07 0.14
CA VAL A 254 -18.76 -3.37 1.55
C VAL A 254 -19.48 -2.44 2.52
N ALA A 255 -19.58 -1.16 2.18
CA ALA A 255 -20.20 -0.17 3.04
C ALA A 255 -21.75 -0.20 3.04
N THR A 256 -22.36 -0.82 2.02
CA THR A 256 -23.84 -0.85 1.85
C THR A 256 -24.46 -2.15 2.32
N ARG A 257 -23.72 -3.25 2.35
CA ARG A 257 -24.17 -4.56 2.80
C ARG A 257 -24.70 -4.52 4.24
N SER A 258 -25.62 -5.45 4.56
CA SER A 258 -26.12 -5.60 5.94
C SER A 258 -25.08 -6.16 6.90
N ALA A 259 -24.21 -7.07 6.43
CA ALA A 259 -23.13 -7.67 7.22
C ALA A 259 -21.76 -7.22 6.70
N ALA A 260 -20.81 -7.06 7.62
CA ALA A 260 -19.41 -6.87 7.29
C ALA A 260 -18.82 -8.14 6.64
N PRO A 261 -17.76 -8.03 5.83
CA PRO A 261 -17.02 -9.21 5.36
C PRO A 261 -16.56 -10.07 6.54
N ILE A 262 -16.81 -11.37 6.45
CA ILE A 262 -16.44 -12.31 7.52
C ILE A 262 -14.91 -12.49 7.55
N LYS A 263 -14.37 -12.60 8.75
CA LYS A 263 -12.95 -12.94 8.98
C LYS A 263 -12.84 -14.45 9.11
N ASP A 264 -12.77 -15.14 7.99
CA ASP A 264 -12.85 -16.61 7.89
C ASP A 264 -11.48 -17.29 7.79
N VAL A 265 -10.40 -16.52 7.68
CA VAL A 265 -9.04 -17.07 7.63
C VAL A 265 -8.36 -16.87 8.99
N PRO A 266 -7.99 -17.97 9.70
CA PRO A 266 -7.29 -17.86 10.97
C PRO A 266 -5.98 -17.10 10.82
N GLN A 267 -5.77 -16.08 11.66
CA GLN A 267 -4.50 -15.37 11.71
C GLN A 267 -3.53 -16.18 12.59
N THR A 268 -2.43 -16.63 12.00
CA THR A 268 -1.32 -17.15 12.78
C THR A 268 -0.75 -15.99 13.60
N PRO A 269 -0.55 -16.12 14.93
CA PRO A 269 0.13 -15.08 15.68
C PRO A 269 1.47 -14.80 14.98
N SER A 270 1.70 -13.57 14.56
CA SER A 270 2.98 -13.17 14.02
C SER A 270 4.03 -13.48 15.07
N GLY A 271 4.85 -14.51 14.83
CA GLY A 271 6.04 -14.73 15.62
C GLY A 271 6.83 -13.44 15.53
N GLY A 272 7.03 -12.80 16.70
CA GLY A 272 7.53 -11.45 16.78
C GLY A 272 8.74 -11.25 15.86
N ASP A 273 8.62 -10.34 14.97
CA ASP A 273 9.75 -9.79 14.22
C ASP A 273 10.72 -9.20 15.25
N ARG A 274 11.85 -9.88 15.41
CA ARG A 274 12.98 -9.44 16.25
C ARG A 274 13.90 -8.59 15.39
#